data_caea83e37c6339198d2784ca072e4671
#
_entry.id   caea83e37c6339198d2784ca072e4671
#
_cell.length_a   1.000
_cell.length_b   1.000
_cell.length_c   1.000
_cell.angle_alpha   90.00
_cell.angle_beta   90.00
_cell.angle_gamma   90.00
#
_symmetry.space_group_name_H-M   'P 1'
#
loop_
_entity.id
_entity.type
_entity.pdbx_description
1 polymer ?
#
loop_
_entity_poly.entity_id
_entity_poly.type
_entity_poly.pdbx_seq_one_letter_code
_entity_poly.pdbx_strand_id
1 'polypeptide(L)'
;YRRELRDYVELNHRQSVFYKPPVPVTNYDPLSDCYSWDWGGLHLVQLQRFGGDETKGAVNALPWLKQDLASYAGDGRPVILFQHYGWDAFSTEVWDAKAKTFDDDGDGAAHWWSVPQRQALLDTVKGSNVIGLFHGHQHETAMIYRQGGLDLIKPKAAYIGGFALVRVTDGFMDVALAEAGQSHGEVVFTAAFSKHLS
;
A
#
# COMPACT_ATOMS: atom_id res chain seq x y z
N TYR A 1 -0.67 18.40 5.73
CA TYR A 1 -1.09 17.06 5.35
C TYR A 1 -0.72 16.01 6.39
N ARG A 2 0.59 15.78 6.72
CA ARG A 2 1.02 14.75 7.70
C ARG A 2 0.39 14.96 9.08
N ARG A 3 0.34 16.21 9.55
CA ARG A 3 -0.30 16.55 10.82
C ARG A 3 -1.80 16.24 10.81
N GLU A 4 -2.50 16.63 9.76
CA GLU A 4 -3.93 16.37 9.62
C GLU A 4 -4.24 14.87 9.53
N LEU A 5 -3.41 14.12 8.79
CA LEU A 5 -3.54 12.67 8.73
C LEU A 5 -3.32 12.02 10.10
N ARG A 6 -2.28 12.45 10.82
CA ARG A 6 -1.99 11.97 12.17
C ARG A 6 -3.15 12.24 13.11
N ASP A 7 -3.63 13.49 13.14
CA ASP A 7 -4.74 13.89 14.00
C ASP A 7 -6.00 13.06 13.69
N TYR A 8 -6.27 12.79 12.40
CA TYR A 8 -7.39 11.96 11.97
C TYR A 8 -7.23 10.49 12.41
N VAL A 9 -6.08 9.88 12.18
CA VAL A 9 -5.80 8.48 12.53
C VAL A 9 -5.81 8.31 14.05
N GLU A 10 -5.18 9.21 14.80
CA GLU A 10 -5.13 9.18 16.26
C GLU A 10 -6.52 9.32 16.87
N LEU A 11 -7.35 10.19 16.31
CA LEU A 11 -8.73 10.38 16.75
C LEU A 11 -9.58 9.12 16.49
N ASN A 12 -9.45 8.49 15.32
CA ASN A 12 -10.13 7.23 15.01
C ASN A 12 -9.68 6.09 15.91
N HIS A 13 -8.39 6.00 16.21
CA HIS A 13 -7.86 4.99 17.10
C HIS A 13 -8.41 5.12 18.52
N ARG A 14 -8.52 6.36 19.02
CA ARG A 14 -8.96 6.60 20.41
C ARG A 14 -10.47 6.57 20.61
N GLN A 15 -11.24 7.08 19.67
CA GLN A 15 -12.64 7.45 19.95
C GLN A 15 -13.66 7.03 18.89
N SER A 16 -13.26 6.57 17.73
CA SER A 16 -14.23 6.24 16.66
C SER A 16 -15.22 7.39 16.33
N VAL A 17 -14.71 8.64 16.21
CA VAL A 17 -15.55 9.87 16.29
C VAL A 17 -16.15 10.30 14.96
N PHE A 18 -15.57 9.93 13.81
CA PHE A 18 -16.08 10.38 12.53
C PHE A 18 -17.22 9.50 12.03
N TYR A 19 -18.45 10.03 12.07
CA TYR A 19 -19.65 9.45 11.47
C TYR A 19 -19.80 7.93 11.63
N LYS A 20 -19.31 7.37 12.73
CA LYS A 20 -19.17 5.94 12.93
C LYS A 20 -18.41 5.34 11.75
N PRO A 21 -17.09 5.58 11.65
CA PRO A 21 -16.30 4.92 10.62
C PRO A 21 -16.63 3.43 10.66
N PRO A 22 -16.72 2.73 9.53
CA PRO A 22 -17.12 1.33 9.49
C PRO A 22 -16.21 0.48 10.38
N VAL A 23 -14.98 0.91 10.60
CA VAL A 23 -14.00 0.19 11.42
C VAL A 23 -13.02 1.17 12.06
N PRO A 24 -12.77 1.06 13.37
CA PRO A 24 -11.73 1.86 14.03
C PRO A 24 -10.34 1.42 13.58
N VAL A 25 -9.36 2.32 13.69
CA VAL A 25 -7.94 1.97 13.56
C VAL A 25 -7.57 1.03 14.70
N THR A 26 -7.02 -0.13 14.36
CA THR A 26 -6.64 -1.17 15.34
C THR A 26 -5.34 -0.85 16.01
N ASN A 27 -4.32 -0.43 15.22
CA ASN A 27 -3.00 -0.09 15.71
C ASN A 27 -2.42 1.10 14.94
N TYR A 28 -1.66 1.96 15.62
CA TYR A 28 -1.09 3.18 15.05
C TYR A 28 0.30 3.44 15.61
N ASP A 29 1.27 3.69 14.73
CA ASP A 29 2.62 4.12 15.08
C ASP A 29 2.76 5.64 14.94
N PRO A 30 2.84 6.40 16.04
CA PRO A 30 2.98 7.85 15.98
C PRO A 30 4.34 8.33 15.45
N LEU A 31 5.34 7.44 15.34
CA LEU A 31 6.66 7.78 14.82
C LEU A 31 6.71 7.73 13.30
N SER A 32 6.18 6.67 12.70
CA SER A 32 6.16 6.48 11.25
C SER A 32 4.89 6.98 10.57
N ASP A 33 3.84 7.27 11.34
CA ASP A 33 2.47 7.54 10.88
C ASP A 33 1.82 6.34 10.14
N CYS A 34 2.37 5.13 10.31
CA CYS A 34 1.78 3.91 9.81
C CYS A 34 0.66 3.42 10.73
N TYR A 35 -0.32 2.74 10.16
CA TYR A 35 -1.46 2.23 10.93
C TYR A 35 -2.07 0.99 10.30
N SER A 36 -2.82 0.24 11.11
CA SER A 36 -3.56 -0.93 10.67
C SER A 36 -4.99 -0.92 11.19
N TRP A 37 -5.86 -1.68 10.51
CA TRP A 37 -7.24 -1.91 10.93
C TRP A 37 -7.72 -3.28 10.48
N ASP A 38 -8.69 -3.83 11.19
CA ASP A 38 -9.33 -5.09 10.84
C ASP A 38 -10.69 -4.84 10.20
N TRP A 39 -10.98 -5.53 9.12
CA TRP A 39 -12.26 -5.45 8.45
C TRP A 39 -12.65 -6.80 7.81
N GLY A 40 -13.79 -7.36 8.22
CA GLY A 40 -14.34 -8.58 7.63
C GLY A 40 -13.39 -9.78 7.66
N GLY A 41 -12.59 -9.93 8.72
CA GLY A 41 -11.60 -11.00 8.84
C GLY A 41 -10.26 -10.72 8.15
N LEU A 42 -10.11 -9.55 7.52
CA LEU A 42 -8.86 -9.07 6.95
C LEU A 42 -8.10 -8.21 7.94
N HIS A 43 -6.77 -8.25 7.87
CA HIS A 43 -5.90 -7.26 8.47
C HIS A 43 -5.32 -6.35 7.38
N LEU A 44 -5.54 -5.04 7.48
CA LEU A 44 -5.16 -4.06 6.48
C LEU A 44 -4.12 -3.10 7.06
N VAL A 45 -3.04 -2.86 6.34
CA VAL A 45 -1.90 -2.08 6.85
C VAL A 45 -1.51 -0.99 5.87
N GLN A 46 -1.44 0.25 6.35
CA GLN A 46 -0.97 1.42 5.60
C GLN A 46 0.47 1.76 5.97
N LEU A 47 1.39 1.74 4.99
CA LEU A 47 2.83 1.88 5.15
C LEU A 47 3.41 3.19 4.55
N GLN A 48 2.61 4.22 4.35
CA GLN A 48 3.05 5.50 3.81
C GLN A 48 3.73 5.35 2.43
N ARG A 49 4.97 5.90 2.25
CA ARG A 49 5.69 5.75 0.98
C ARG A 49 6.14 4.30 0.77
N PHE A 50 6.78 3.72 1.75
CA PHE A 50 7.11 2.28 1.86
C PHE A 50 7.57 1.94 3.28
N GLY A 51 7.44 0.68 3.67
CA GLY A 51 7.60 0.27 5.06
C GLY A 51 8.96 0.59 5.69
N GLY A 52 10.05 0.58 4.93
CA GLY A 52 11.41 0.86 5.40
C GLY A 52 11.93 2.28 5.13
N ASP A 53 11.03 3.24 4.89
CA ASP A 53 11.43 4.61 4.54
C ASP A 53 12.02 5.39 5.73
N GLU A 54 13.22 5.91 5.52
CA GLU A 54 13.94 6.78 6.47
C GLU A 54 14.27 8.16 5.85
N THR A 55 13.75 8.44 4.65
CA THR A 55 14.06 9.69 3.93
C THR A 55 13.14 10.83 4.36
N LYS A 56 13.61 12.07 4.24
CA LYS A 56 12.82 13.28 4.53
C LYS A 56 12.14 13.28 5.90
N GLY A 57 12.82 12.76 6.93
CA GLY A 57 12.28 12.68 8.28
C GLY A 57 11.22 11.60 8.49
N ALA A 58 11.09 10.67 7.56
CA ALA A 58 10.34 9.44 7.78
C ALA A 58 11.07 8.54 8.78
N VAL A 59 10.34 7.68 9.44
CA VAL A 59 10.87 6.69 10.38
C VAL A 59 10.57 5.30 9.83
N ASN A 60 11.57 4.44 9.88
CA ASN A 60 11.45 3.05 9.44
C ASN A 60 10.36 2.32 10.22
N ALA A 61 9.27 1.95 9.55
CA ALA A 61 8.13 1.28 10.14
C ALA A 61 8.24 -0.24 10.18
N LEU A 62 9.30 -0.85 9.64
CA LEU A 62 9.41 -2.32 9.58
C LEU A 62 9.42 -3.00 10.95
N PRO A 63 10.07 -2.44 12.00
CA PRO A 63 9.98 -3.00 13.35
C PRO A 63 8.54 -2.99 13.88
N TRP A 64 7.81 -1.89 13.68
CA TRP A 64 6.41 -1.79 14.03
C TRP A 64 5.56 -2.76 13.21
N LEU A 65 5.74 -2.84 11.89
CA LEU A 65 5.02 -3.76 11.01
C LEU A 65 5.17 -5.21 11.48
N LYS A 66 6.39 -5.62 11.82
CA LYS A 66 6.66 -6.97 12.32
C LYS A 66 5.87 -7.28 13.60
N GLN A 67 5.82 -6.32 14.52
CA GLN A 67 5.06 -6.46 15.76
C GLN A 67 3.55 -6.44 15.50
N ASP A 68 3.09 -5.58 14.61
CA ASP A 68 1.69 -5.46 14.21
C ASP A 68 1.16 -6.77 13.63
N LEU A 69 1.87 -7.34 12.65
CA LEU A 69 1.52 -8.63 12.04
C LEU A 69 1.51 -9.77 13.06
N ALA A 70 2.49 -9.80 13.97
CA ALA A 70 2.53 -10.82 15.01
C ALA A 70 1.35 -10.72 16.00
N SER A 71 0.93 -9.49 16.30
CA SER A 71 -0.13 -9.22 17.31
C SER A 71 -1.54 -9.37 16.74
N TYR A 72 -1.76 -8.99 15.47
CA TYR A 72 -3.09 -8.86 14.89
C TYR A 72 -3.37 -9.81 13.72
N ALA A 73 -2.33 -10.42 13.14
CA ALA A 73 -2.46 -11.38 12.05
C ALA A 73 -1.71 -12.71 12.30
N GLY A 74 -1.28 -12.94 13.54
CA GLY A 74 -0.59 -14.18 13.95
C GLY A 74 -1.43 -15.44 13.87
N ASP A 75 -2.75 -15.32 13.73
CA ASP A 75 -3.71 -16.41 13.51
C ASP A 75 -3.74 -16.88 12.04
N GLY A 76 -2.97 -16.26 11.13
CA GLY A 76 -2.91 -16.61 9.71
C GLY A 76 -4.00 -15.95 8.86
N ARG A 77 -4.79 -15.01 9.43
CA ARG A 77 -5.77 -14.25 8.64
C ARG A 77 -5.11 -13.52 7.47
N PRO A 78 -5.85 -13.29 6.36
CA PRO A 78 -5.32 -12.58 5.22
C PRO A 78 -4.94 -11.13 5.55
N VAL A 79 -3.78 -10.70 5.03
CA VAL A 79 -3.24 -9.35 5.19
C VAL A 79 -3.18 -8.65 3.84
N ILE A 80 -3.61 -7.39 3.77
CA ILE A 80 -3.43 -6.51 2.62
C ILE A 80 -2.57 -5.33 3.04
N LEU A 81 -1.51 -5.07 2.27
CA LEU A 81 -0.63 -3.93 2.48
C LEU A 81 -0.94 -2.81 1.49
N PHE A 82 -0.83 -1.57 1.96
CA PHE A 82 -0.94 -0.36 1.15
C PHE A 82 0.29 0.49 1.36
N GLN A 83 0.91 0.94 0.26
CA GLN A 83 2.02 1.88 0.28
C GLN A 83 2.08 2.68 -1.03
N HIS A 84 2.90 3.72 -1.08
CA HIS A 84 2.99 4.54 -2.28
C HIS A 84 3.87 3.91 -3.37
N TYR A 85 5.03 3.37 -3.03
CA TYR A 85 5.96 2.76 -3.99
C TYR A 85 5.74 1.26 -4.17
N GLY A 86 5.81 0.81 -5.45
CA GLY A 86 5.79 -0.60 -5.82
C GLY A 86 7.16 -1.10 -6.27
N TRP A 87 7.15 -2.17 -7.07
CA TRP A 87 8.34 -2.75 -7.74
C TRP A 87 8.33 -2.51 -9.26
N ASP A 88 7.41 -1.72 -9.78
CA ASP A 88 7.42 -1.31 -11.17
C ASP A 88 8.68 -0.46 -11.48
N ALA A 89 9.08 -0.41 -12.74
CA ALA A 89 10.32 0.24 -13.15
C ALA A 89 10.42 1.67 -12.62
N PHE A 90 9.32 2.42 -12.68
CA PHE A 90 9.27 3.80 -12.19
C PHE A 90 9.50 3.90 -10.67
N SER A 91 9.12 2.90 -9.87
CA SER A 91 9.33 2.89 -8.41
C SER A 91 10.66 2.28 -7.98
N THR A 92 11.33 1.56 -8.89
CA THR A 92 12.48 0.71 -8.54
C THR A 92 13.75 1.04 -9.31
N GLU A 93 13.71 1.96 -10.26
CA GLU A 93 14.89 2.38 -10.98
C GLU A 93 15.92 3.01 -10.06
N VAL A 94 17.18 2.74 -10.36
CA VAL A 94 18.30 3.38 -9.68
C VAL A 94 18.43 4.78 -10.23
N TRP A 95 18.26 5.79 -9.36
CA TRP A 95 18.50 7.16 -9.72
C TRP A 95 19.93 7.36 -10.22
N ASP A 96 20.09 7.86 -11.44
CA ASP A 96 21.38 8.34 -11.93
C ASP A 96 21.54 9.82 -11.56
N ALA A 97 22.33 10.07 -10.51
CA ALA A 97 22.61 11.41 -10.03
C ALA A 97 23.35 12.29 -11.06
N LYS A 98 24.02 11.68 -12.08
CA LYS A 98 24.70 12.42 -13.14
C LYS A 98 23.74 12.78 -14.27
N ALA A 99 22.86 11.85 -14.62
CA ALA A 99 21.90 12.05 -15.70
C ALA A 99 20.67 12.86 -15.26
N LYS A 100 20.34 12.90 -13.98
CA LYS A 100 19.15 13.56 -13.41
C LYS A 100 17.87 13.17 -14.15
N THR A 101 17.69 11.86 -14.38
CA THR A 101 16.69 11.39 -15.35
C THR A 101 15.30 11.19 -14.80
N PHE A 102 15.09 11.26 -13.49
CA PHE A 102 13.77 10.95 -12.98
C PHE A 102 13.16 11.95 -12.05
N ASP A 103 13.86 12.92 -11.66
CA ASP A 103 13.44 13.73 -10.55
C ASP A 103 12.91 15.07 -11.01
N ASP A 104 11.65 15.10 -11.33
CA ASP A 104 10.95 16.32 -11.72
C ASP A 104 10.73 17.28 -10.56
N ASP A 105 10.82 16.80 -9.32
CA ASP A 105 10.59 17.63 -8.14
C ASP A 105 11.86 18.00 -7.35
N GLY A 106 13.01 17.66 -7.88
CA GLY A 106 14.32 18.04 -7.34
C GLY A 106 14.78 17.20 -6.14
N ASP A 107 14.08 16.15 -5.80
CA ASP A 107 14.38 15.34 -4.63
C ASP A 107 15.33 14.17 -4.87
N GLY A 108 15.64 13.87 -6.12
CA GLY A 108 16.59 12.84 -6.50
C GLY A 108 16.20 11.44 -6.03
N ALA A 109 17.21 10.63 -5.81
CA ALA A 109 17.05 9.26 -5.32
C ALA A 109 16.24 9.11 -4.01
N ALA A 110 15.96 10.20 -3.31
CA ALA A 110 15.17 10.19 -2.08
C ALA A 110 13.71 9.71 -2.27
N HIS A 111 13.20 9.71 -3.49
CA HIS A 111 11.88 9.18 -3.81
C HIS A 111 11.84 7.68 -4.06
N TRP A 112 12.99 7.07 -4.29
CA TRP A 112 13.10 5.70 -4.73
C TRP A 112 13.60 4.80 -3.62
N TRP A 113 13.08 3.60 -3.56
CA TRP A 113 13.60 2.62 -2.61
C TRP A 113 14.52 1.60 -3.27
N SER A 114 15.56 1.26 -2.56
CA SER A 114 16.64 0.39 -3.03
C SER A 114 16.27 -1.09 -2.95
N VAL A 115 17.06 -1.93 -3.62
CA VAL A 115 16.93 -3.39 -3.52
C VAL A 115 17.00 -3.89 -2.06
N PRO A 116 17.96 -3.44 -1.22
CA PRO A 116 17.99 -3.84 0.19
C PRO A 116 16.73 -3.44 0.97
N GLN A 117 16.16 -2.25 0.71
CA GLN A 117 14.93 -1.82 1.38
C GLN A 117 13.73 -2.68 0.98
N ARG A 118 13.62 -3.04 -0.31
CA ARG A 118 12.59 -3.96 -0.79
C ARG A 118 12.73 -5.35 -0.17
N GLN A 119 13.96 -5.85 -0.08
CA GLN A 119 14.24 -7.14 0.56
C GLN A 119 13.89 -7.10 2.06
N ALA A 120 14.19 -6.00 2.76
CA ALA A 120 13.84 -5.84 4.17
C ALA A 120 12.32 -5.89 4.41
N LEU A 121 11.51 -5.31 3.51
CA LEU A 121 10.06 -5.47 3.57
C LEU A 121 9.63 -6.93 3.37
N LEU A 122 10.17 -7.60 2.34
CA LEU A 122 9.87 -9.01 2.08
C LEU A 122 10.22 -9.91 3.27
N ASP A 123 11.38 -9.67 3.88
CA ASP A 123 11.83 -10.42 5.06
C ASP A 123 10.93 -10.15 6.29
N THR A 124 10.44 -8.92 6.42
CA THR A 124 9.55 -8.53 7.53
C THR A 124 8.19 -9.23 7.43
N VAL A 125 7.63 -9.35 6.23
CA VAL A 125 6.30 -9.96 6.02
C VAL A 125 6.37 -11.48 5.82
N LYS A 126 7.56 -12.04 5.78
CA LYS A 126 7.77 -13.48 5.60
C LYS A 126 7.10 -14.27 6.73
N GLY A 127 6.27 -15.23 6.35
CA GLY A 127 5.51 -16.07 7.29
C GLY A 127 4.14 -15.50 7.67
N SER A 128 3.82 -14.27 7.25
CA SER A 128 2.47 -13.73 7.34
C SER A 128 1.69 -14.02 6.06
N ASN A 129 0.37 -14.15 6.15
CA ASN A 129 -0.50 -14.44 5.01
C ASN A 129 -0.80 -13.16 4.21
N VAL A 130 0.22 -12.53 3.62
CA VAL A 130 0.06 -11.34 2.77
C VAL A 130 -0.53 -11.75 1.42
N ILE A 131 -1.78 -11.40 1.19
CA ILE A 131 -2.52 -11.77 -0.03
C ILE A 131 -2.36 -10.75 -1.16
N GLY A 132 -1.96 -9.50 -0.87
CA GLY A 132 -1.71 -8.47 -1.87
C GLY A 132 -1.07 -7.22 -1.28
N LEU A 133 -0.37 -6.49 -2.15
CA LEU A 133 0.17 -5.17 -1.86
C LEU A 133 -0.35 -4.18 -2.91
N PHE A 134 -1.08 -3.18 -2.46
CA PHE A 134 -1.58 -2.10 -3.31
C PHE A 134 -0.64 -0.90 -3.25
N HIS A 135 -0.33 -0.34 -4.43
CA HIS A 135 0.57 0.81 -4.52
C HIS A 135 0.17 1.78 -5.62
N GLY A 136 0.85 2.91 -5.70
CA GLY A 136 0.64 3.95 -6.70
C GLY A 136 1.95 4.41 -7.33
N HIS A 137 2.24 5.69 -7.22
CA HIS A 137 3.39 6.45 -7.67
C HIS A 137 3.40 6.76 -9.17
N GLN A 138 3.51 5.78 -10.04
CA GLN A 138 3.38 6.00 -11.47
C GLN A 138 1.89 6.04 -11.86
N HIS A 139 1.45 7.18 -12.35
CA HIS A 139 0.03 7.54 -12.43
C HIS A 139 -0.70 6.96 -13.64
N GLU A 140 0.00 6.78 -14.76
CA GLU A 140 -0.62 6.58 -16.07
C GLU A 140 -0.89 5.12 -16.44
N THR A 141 -0.24 4.16 -15.76
CA THR A 141 -0.39 2.74 -16.08
C THR A 141 -1.05 1.97 -14.95
N ALA A 142 -2.06 1.17 -15.30
CA ALA A 142 -2.62 0.16 -14.41
C ALA A 142 -1.89 -1.16 -14.62
N MET A 143 -1.55 -1.88 -13.54
CA MET A 143 -0.90 -3.18 -13.65
C MET A 143 -1.17 -4.08 -12.44
N ILE A 144 -1.18 -5.38 -12.70
CA ILE A 144 -1.14 -6.44 -11.70
C ILE A 144 0.07 -7.30 -12.05
N TYR A 145 0.96 -7.50 -11.10
CA TYR A 145 2.21 -8.23 -11.31
C TYR A 145 2.67 -8.93 -10.04
N ARG A 146 3.68 -9.78 -10.15
CA ARG A 146 4.22 -10.52 -9.01
C ARG A 146 5.71 -10.28 -8.87
N GLN A 147 6.14 -9.98 -7.64
CA GLN A 147 7.54 -9.74 -7.32
C GLN A 147 7.83 -10.17 -5.88
N GLY A 148 8.95 -10.88 -5.67
CA GLY A 148 9.36 -11.33 -4.34
C GLY A 148 8.35 -12.26 -3.64
N GLY A 149 7.47 -12.92 -4.39
CA GLY A 149 6.39 -13.75 -3.85
C GLY A 149 5.10 -12.99 -3.54
N LEU A 150 5.09 -11.65 -3.60
CA LEU A 150 3.90 -10.82 -3.42
C LEU A 150 3.18 -10.55 -4.73
N ASP A 151 1.86 -10.52 -4.69
CA ASP A 151 1.01 -10.00 -5.75
C ASP A 151 0.84 -8.49 -5.53
N LEU A 152 1.24 -7.70 -6.53
CA LEU A 152 1.23 -6.25 -6.48
C LEU A 152 0.17 -5.70 -7.42
N ILE A 153 -0.61 -4.74 -6.92
CA ILE A 153 -1.75 -4.18 -7.59
C ILE A 153 -1.59 -2.66 -7.66
N LYS A 154 -1.56 -2.12 -8.87
CA LYS A 154 -1.46 -0.67 -9.12
C LYS A 154 -2.56 -0.22 -10.07
N PRO A 155 -3.60 0.48 -9.61
CA PRO A 155 -4.52 1.19 -10.50
C PRO A 155 -3.82 2.43 -11.10
N LYS A 156 -4.38 3.02 -12.14
CA LYS A 156 -4.06 4.40 -12.53
C LYS A 156 -4.44 5.37 -11.41
N ALA A 157 -3.88 6.57 -11.42
CA ALA A 157 -4.21 7.57 -10.43
C ALA A 157 -5.69 7.98 -10.48
N ALA A 158 -6.28 8.23 -9.33
CA ALA A 158 -7.69 8.57 -9.21
C ALA A 158 -8.07 9.87 -9.95
N TYR A 159 -7.17 10.86 -10.01
CA TYR A 159 -7.43 12.12 -10.70
C TYR A 159 -7.52 12.00 -12.23
N ILE A 160 -7.03 10.89 -12.81
CA ILE A 160 -7.23 10.53 -14.22
C ILE A 160 -8.25 9.39 -14.38
N GLY A 161 -9.06 9.14 -13.34
CA GLY A 161 -10.17 8.21 -13.36
C GLY A 161 -9.83 6.76 -13.05
N GLY A 162 -8.61 6.46 -12.60
CA GLY A 162 -8.21 5.10 -12.26
C GLY A 162 -8.69 4.64 -10.89
N PHE A 163 -9.09 3.38 -10.76
CA PHE A 163 -9.45 2.76 -9.49
C PHE A 163 -9.33 1.24 -9.53
N ALA A 164 -9.35 0.62 -8.37
CA ALA A 164 -9.45 -0.82 -8.22
C ALA A 164 -10.73 -1.19 -7.47
N LEU A 165 -11.45 -2.19 -7.97
CA LEU A 165 -12.51 -2.88 -7.25
C LEU A 165 -11.94 -4.15 -6.65
N VAL A 166 -12.11 -4.33 -5.35
CA VAL A 166 -11.61 -5.51 -4.63
C VAL A 166 -12.75 -6.18 -3.91
N ARG A 167 -12.90 -7.46 -4.12
CA ARG A 167 -13.81 -8.31 -3.39
C ARG A 167 -13.03 -9.42 -2.72
N VAL A 168 -13.16 -9.55 -1.41
CA VAL A 168 -12.59 -10.67 -0.65
C VAL A 168 -13.72 -11.48 -0.05
N THR A 169 -13.63 -12.78 -0.20
CA THR A 169 -14.53 -13.80 0.37
C THR A 169 -13.70 -14.82 1.13
N ASP A 170 -14.33 -15.78 1.77
CA ASP A 170 -13.62 -16.84 2.53
C ASP A 170 -12.66 -17.67 1.67
N GLY A 171 -12.82 -17.69 0.35
CA GLY A 171 -12.01 -18.49 -0.54
C GLY A 171 -11.22 -17.73 -1.58
N PHE A 172 -11.55 -16.45 -1.85
CA PHE A 172 -10.95 -15.72 -2.98
C PHE A 172 -10.79 -14.24 -2.69
N MET A 173 -9.73 -13.66 -3.26
CA MET A 173 -9.58 -12.23 -3.50
C MET A 173 -9.68 -11.99 -5.02
N ASP A 174 -10.72 -11.27 -5.43
CA ASP A 174 -10.90 -10.80 -6.82
C ASP A 174 -10.57 -9.32 -6.89
N VAL A 175 -9.76 -8.94 -7.87
CA VAL A 175 -9.39 -7.56 -8.15
C VAL A 175 -9.70 -7.23 -9.59
N ALA A 176 -10.36 -6.12 -9.84
CA ALA A 176 -10.54 -5.57 -11.18
C ALA A 176 -9.99 -4.14 -11.19
N LEU A 177 -9.04 -3.88 -12.09
CA LEU A 177 -8.56 -2.53 -12.37
C LEU A 177 -9.47 -1.90 -13.41
N ALA A 178 -9.87 -0.67 -13.15
CA ALA A 178 -10.80 0.07 -13.98
C ALA A 178 -10.38 1.52 -14.12
N GLU A 179 -10.88 2.16 -15.16
CA GLU A 179 -10.70 3.58 -15.42
C GLU A 179 -11.98 4.21 -16.00
N ALA A 180 -12.10 5.51 -15.84
CA ALA A 180 -13.17 6.25 -16.49
C ALA A 180 -13.02 6.15 -18.01
N GLY A 181 -14.11 5.80 -18.70
CA GLY A 181 -14.18 5.77 -20.14
C GLY A 181 -14.31 7.16 -20.76
N GLN A 182 -14.43 7.19 -22.09
CA GLN A 182 -14.57 8.47 -22.82
C GLN A 182 -15.95 9.11 -22.67
N SER A 183 -16.97 8.31 -22.40
CA SER A 183 -18.34 8.79 -22.20
C SER A 183 -18.64 9.00 -20.72
N HIS A 184 -19.51 9.96 -20.41
CA HIS A 184 -19.92 10.23 -19.02
C HIS A 184 -20.56 8.99 -18.39
N GLY A 185 -20.02 8.56 -17.24
CA GLY A 185 -20.48 7.37 -16.51
C GLY A 185 -19.97 6.04 -17.07
N GLU A 186 -19.18 6.05 -18.14
CA GLU A 186 -18.55 4.84 -18.66
C GLU A 186 -17.40 4.38 -17.76
N VAL A 187 -17.32 3.08 -17.52
CA VAL A 187 -16.21 2.43 -16.79
C VAL A 187 -15.61 1.36 -17.70
N VAL A 188 -14.31 1.42 -17.88
CA VAL A 188 -13.54 0.44 -18.67
C VAL A 188 -12.70 -0.41 -17.72
N PHE A 189 -12.90 -1.72 -17.75
CA PHE A 189 -12.05 -2.65 -17.02
C PHE A 189 -10.81 -2.98 -17.84
N THR A 190 -9.62 -2.74 -17.27
CA THR A 190 -8.34 -2.86 -17.97
C THR A 190 -7.56 -4.11 -17.58
N ALA A 191 -7.79 -4.65 -16.40
CA ALA A 191 -7.19 -5.91 -15.93
C ALA A 191 -8.07 -6.54 -14.86
N ALA A 192 -7.97 -7.85 -14.73
CA ALA A 192 -8.60 -8.61 -13.64
C ALA A 192 -7.65 -9.68 -13.09
N PHE A 193 -7.77 -9.97 -11.81
CA PHE A 193 -6.98 -10.94 -11.09
C PHE A 193 -7.84 -11.64 -10.05
N SER A 194 -7.69 -12.94 -9.93
CA SER A 194 -8.32 -13.73 -8.89
C SER A 194 -7.28 -14.61 -8.21
N LYS A 195 -7.28 -14.60 -6.88
CA LYS A 195 -6.38 -15.39 -6.05
C LYS A 195 -7.18 -16.24 -5.09
N HIS A 196 -6.93 -17.53 -5.09
CA HIS A 196 -7.46 -18.42 -4.07
C HIS A 196 -6.75 -18.16 -2.73
N LEU A 197 -7.52 -17.99 -1.67
CA LEU A 197 -7.06 -17.82 -0.29
C LEU A 197 -7.09 -19.20 0.38
N SER A 198 -5.95 -19.64 0.84
CA SER A 198 -5.79 -20.92 1.56
C SER A 198 -5.67 -20.69 3.04
#